data_38946b350d88a73c21703cd4b2c25a6f
#
_entry.id   38946b350d88a73c21703cd4b2c25a6f
#
_cell.length_a   1.000
_cell.length_b   1.000
_cell.length_c   1.000
_cell.angle_alpha   90.00
_cell.angle_beta   90.00
_cell.angle_gamma   90.00
#
_symmetry.space_group_name_H-M   'P 1'
#
loop_
_entity.id
_entity.type
_entity.pdbx_description
1 polymer ?
#
loop_
_entity_poly.entity_id
_entity_poly.type
_entity_poly.pdbx_seq_one_letter_code
_entity_poly.pdbx_strand_id
1 'polypeptide(L)'
;GSDNIYWRIAQFLMPIHAYAPSSMPGENIFGQSFVPVTDTNCWIYTYAWNPERPLTQAERDGYDRGNGVMAVVDENYVPLRHKGNDYLIDRKLQKTHSYTGIKGVSEQDAAVQDSQGPIADRTREHLGPTDLGIMHFRKLVMEAARALQQGAAPPHLKHQERYAVRSGA
;
A
#
# COMPACT_ATOMS: atom_id res chain seq x y z
N GLY A 1 -9.64 31.90 0.49
CA GLY A 1 -9.06 30.64 0.06
C GLY A 1 -7.66 30.87 -0.43
N SER A 2 -6.70 30.04 -0.02
CA SER A 2 -5.35 30.11 -0.57
C SER A 2 -5.36 29.51 -1.98
N ASP A 3 -4.69 30.15 -2.94
CA ASP A 3 -4.50 29.63 -4.30
C ASP A 3 -3.51 28.45 -4.34
N ASN A 4 -3.20 27.86 -3.20
CA ASN A 4 -2.27 26.76 -3.06
C ASN A 4 -2.98 25.42 -3.18
N ILE A 5 -2.46 24.55 -4.04
CA ILE A 5 -2.90 23.15 -4.19
C ILE A 5 -1.94 22.29 -3.38
N TYR A 6 -2.50 21.50 -2.48
CA TYR A 6 -1.74 20.50 -1.73
C TYR A 6 -1.62 19.22 -2.54
N TRP A 7 -0.38 18.77 -2.78
CA TRP A 7 -0.08 17.55 -3.49
C TRP A 7 0.45 16.49 -2.53
N ARG A 8 -0.02 15.27 -2.68
CA ARG A 8 0.59 14.08 -2.08
C ARG A 8 0.99 13.13 -3.20
N ILE A 9 2.28 12.87 -3.31
CA ILE A 9 2.84 12.05 -4.37
C ILE A 9 3.20 10.69 -3.80
N ALA A 10 2.38 9.69 -4.08
CA ALA A 10 2.72 8.29 -3.85
C ALA A 10 3.57 7.79 -5.01
N GLN A 11 4.54 6.95 -4.72
CA GLN A 11 5.45 6.41 -5.71
C GLN A 11 5.24 4.92 -5.87
N PHE A 12 5.14 4.45 -7.10
CA PHE A 12 5.16 3.05 -7.41
C PHE A 12 6.41 2.70 -8.21
N LEU A 13 7.21 1.77 -7.69
CA LEU A 13 8.38 1.23 -8.38
C LEU A 13 8.06 -0.18 -8.83
N MET A 14 7.94 -0.34 -10.15
CA MET A 14 7.69 -1.65 -10.73
C MET A 14 8.79 -2.66 -10.35
N PRO A 15 8.41 -3.92 -10.12
CA PRO A 15 7.06 -4.46 -10.31
C PRO A 15 6.16 -4.44 -9.07
N ILE A 16 6.68 -4.21 -7.86
CA ILE A 16 5.97 -4.58 -6.62
C ILE A 16 6.03 -3.55 -5.49
N HIS A 17 6.80 -2.47 -5.63
CA HIS A 17 7.06 -1.56 -4.51
C HIS A 17 6.18 -0.32 -4.59
N ALA A 18 5.54 0.03 -3.49
CA ALA A 18 4.78 1.26 -3.34
C ALA A 18 5.29 2.06 -2.13
N TYR A 19 5.41 3.37 -2.27
CA TYR A 19 5.81 4.27 -1.20
C TYR A 19 4.70 5.27 -0.92
N ALA A 20 4.31 5.34 0.36
CA ALA A 20 3.40 6.36 0.82
C ALA A 20 4.16 7.68 1.07
N PRO A 21 3.61 8.82 0.68
CA PRO A 21 4.22 10.10 0.99
C PRO A 21 4.20 10.34 2.51
N SER A 22 5.32 10.84 3.04
CA SER A 22 5.33 11.44 4.37
C SER A 22 4.47 12.70 4.37
N SER A 23 3.84 12.98 5.49
CA SER A 23 2.99 14.19 5.61
C SER A 23 3.83 15.46 5.74
N MET A 24 5.03 15.36 6.28
CA MET A 24 5.92 16.50 6.52
C MET A 24 7.39 16.13 6.32
N PRO A 25 8.25 17.11 6.00
CA PRO A 25 9.70 16.92 5.97
C PRO A 25 10.24 16.36 7.29
N GLY A 26 11.18 15.41 7.23
CA GLY A 26 11.79 14.77 8.40
C GLY A 26 10.98 13.66 9.04
N GLU A 27 9.75 13.40 8.59
CA GLU A 27 8.98 12.23 9.01
C GLU A 27 9.49 10.95 8.36
N ASN A 28 9.13 9.83 8.99
CA ASN A 28 9.47 8.51 8.46
C ASN A 28 8.70 8.23 7.15
N ILE A 29 9.39 7.62 6.22
CA ILE A 29 8.83 7.16 4.95
C ILE A 29 8.38 5.72 5.13
N PHE A 30 7.21 5.40 4.58
CA PHE A 30 6.64 4.07 4.60
C PHE A 30 6.60 3.47 3.20
N GLY A 31 6.83 2.18 3.13
CA GLY A 31 6.72 1.44 1.89
C GLY A 31 6.12 0.06 2.10
N GLN A 32 5.59 -0.46 1.01
CA GLN A 32 5.07 -1.82 0.93
C GLN A 32 5.57 -2.49 -0.34
N SER A 33 5.85 -3.79 -0.23
CA SER A 33 6.19 -4.62 -1.38
C SER A 33 5.19 -5.75 -1.49
N PHE A 34 4.47 -5.81 -2.60
CA PHE A 34 3.42 -6.79 -2.85
C PHE A 34 4.00 -7.93 -3.69
N VAL A 35 4.37 -9.03 -3.02
CA VAL A 35 5.01 -10.19 -3.66
C VAL A 35 3.96 -11.26 -3.92
N PRO A 36 3.60 -11.54 -5.18
CA PRO A 36 2.61 -12.58 -5.49
C PRO A 36 3.14 -13.95 -5.08
N VAL A 37 2.28 -14.74 -4.44
CA VAL A 37 2.54 -16.14 -4.06
C VAL A 37 1.69 -17.08 -4.90
N THR A 38 0.43 -16.75 -5.06
CA THR A 38 -0.54 -17.45 -5.92
C THR A 38 -1.39 -16.41 -6.66
N ASP A 39 -2.33 -16.85 -7.48
CA ASP A 39 -3.28 -15.95 -8.15
C ASP A 39 -4.20 -15.20 -7.17
N THR A 40 -4.33 -15.69 -5.95
CA THR A 40 -5.25 -15.15 -4.94
C THR A 40 -4.59 -14.67 -3.66
N ASN A 41 -3.27 -14.85 -3.53
CA ASN A 41 -2.54 -14.48 -2.32
C ASN A 41 -1.21 -13.81 -2.65
N CYS A 42 -0.83 -12.83 -1.84
CA CYS A 42 0.46 -12.18 -1.88
C CYS A 42 1.05 -12.01 -0.47
N TRP A 43 2.36 -11.97 -0.37
CA TRP A 43 3.05 -11.44 0.79
C TRP A 43 3.13 -9.93 0.68
N ILE A 44 2.81 -9.23 1.76
CA ILE A 44 3.00 -7.79 1.86
C ILE A 44 4.11 -7.52 2.86
N TYR A 45 5.27 -7.12 2.36
CA TYR A 45 6.36 -6.64 3.21
C TYR A 45 6.16 -5.16 3.47
N THR A 46 5.97 -4.79 4.71
CA THR A 46 5.86 -3.40 5.16
C THR A 46 7.16 -2.95 5.81
N TYR A 47 7.62 -1.76 5.50
CA TYR A 47 8.84 -1.20 6.04
C TYR A 47 8.71 0.30 6.25
N ALA A 48 9.51 0.79 7.20
CA ALA A 48 9.64 2.20 7.50
C ALA A 48 11.11 2.59 7.62
N TRP A 49 11.46 3.76 7.16
CA TRP A 49 12.80 4.31 7.36
C TRP A 49 12.74 5.83 7.45
N ASN A 50 13.80 6.41 8.00
CA ASN A 50 14.01 7.85 7.95
C ASN A 50 15.30 8.11 7.17
N PRO A 51 15.30 9.00 6.17
CA PRO A 51 16.48 9.29 5.35
C PRO A 51 17.57 10.05 6.10
N GLU A 52 17.25 10.70 7.21
CA GLU A 52 18.14 11.61 7.93
C GLU A 52 18.70 11.00 9.21
N ARG A 53 18.04 10.00 9.80
CA ARG A 53 18.41 9.42 11.07
C ARG A 53 17.95 7.96 11.20
N PRO A 54 18.56 7.17 12.10
CA PRO A 54 18.00 5.88 12.50
C PRO A 54 16.61 6.02 13.13
N LEU A 55 15.77 4.99 12.99
CA LEU A 55 14.52 4.90 13.73
C LEU A 55 14.80 4.80 15.23
N THR A 56 14.07 5.57 16.03
CA THR A 56 14.11 5.49 17.49
C THR A 56 13.48 4.20 17.99
N GLN A 57 13.78 3.80 19.23
CA GLN A 57 13.16 2.62 19.84
C GLN A 57 11.64 2.80 19.97
N ALA A 58 11.17 3.98 20.33
CA ALA A 58 9.74 4.28 20.46
C ALA A 58 8.98 4.13 19.13
N GLU A 59 9.61 4.51 18.01
CA GLU A 59 9.04 4.30 16.68
C GLU A 59 8.96 2.81 16.35
N ARG A 60 10.02 2.05 16.58
CA ARG A 60 10.04 0.59 16.37
C ARG A 60 8.95 -0.10 17.20
N ASP A 61 8.90 0.19 18.49
CA ASP A 61 7.88 -0.36 19.40
C ASP A 61 6.46 0.05 18.96
N GLY A 62 6.32 1.24 18.37
CA GLY A 62 5.06 1.70 17.80
C GLY A 62 4.65 0.87 16.58
N TYR A 63 5.60 0.57 15.70
CA TYR A 63 5.36 -0.25 14.50
C TYR A 63 5.02 -1.68 14.85
N ASP A 64 5.67 -2.28 15.84
CA ASP A 64 5.35 -3.62 16.35
C ASP A 64 3.92 -3.69 16.92
N ARG A 65 3.36 -2.56 17.36
CA ARG A 65 1.97 -2.44 17.82
C ARG A 65 0.98 -2.07 16.70
N GLY A 66 1.43 -2.01 15.46
CA GLY A 66 0.58 -1.74 14.30
C GLY A 66 0.37 -0.25 13.99
N ASN A 67 1.30 0.62 14.40
CA ASN A 67 1.26 2.02 13.99
C ASN A 67 1.71 2.20 12.52
N GLY A 68 1.25 3.28 11.90
CA GLY A 68 1.55 3.57 10.50
C GLY A 68 0.88 2.57 9.56
N VAL A 69 1.64 2.01 8.65
CA VAL A 69 1.18 1.01 7.67
C VAL A 69 1.54 -0.43 8.10
N MET A 70 1.86 -0.63 9.36
CA MET A 70 2.21 -1.95 9.88
C MET A 70 0.97 -2.68 10.37
N ALA A 71 0.86 -3.96 10.03
CA ALA A 71 -0.13 -4.86 10.62
C ALA A 71 0.50 -5.61 11.80
N VAL A 72 -0.29 -5.87 12.84
CA VAL A 72 0.14 -6.78 13.91
C VAL A 72 -0.09 -8.21 13.43
N VAL A 73 0.97 -9.01 13.45
CA VAL A 73 0.97 -10.39 12.95
C VAL A 73 1.30 -11.39 14.06
N ASP A 74 0.95 -12.64 13.85
CA ASP A 74 1.36 -13.76 14.70
C ASP A 74 2.77 -14.28 14.33
N GLU A 75 3.19 -15.36 14.96
CA GLU A 75 4.48 -16.02 14.71
C GLU A 75 4.67 -16.58 13.29
N ASN A 76 3.57 -16.76 12.55
CA ASN A 76 3.55 -17.21 11.17
C ASN A 76 3.38 -16.04 10.17
N TYR A 77 3.49 -14.81 10.65
CA TYR A 77 3.25 -13.57 9.89
C TYR A 77 1.82 -13.42 9.35
N VAL A 78 0.84 -14.09 9.96
CA VAL A 78 -0.56 -13.91 9.64
C VAL A 78 -1.11 -12.72 10.43
N PRO A 79 -1.79 -11.75 9.81
CA PRO A 79 -2.39 -10.64 10.52
C PRO A 79 -3.37 -11.10 11.59
N LEU A 80 -3.27 -10.54 12.79
CA LEU A 80 -4.20 -10.86 13.89
C LEU A 80 -5.65 -10.48 13.58
N ARG A 81 -5.84 -9.50 12.69
CA ARG A 81 -7.14 -9.09 12.18
C ARG A 81 -7.26 -9.54 10.74
N HIS A 82 -8.16 -10.46 10.48
CA HIS A 82 -8.33 -11.07 9.16
C HIS A 82 -9.80 -11.46 8.94
N LYS A 83 -10.13 -11.80 7.72
CA LYS A 83 -11.50 -12.16 7.32
C LYS A 83 -12.15 -13.24 8.19
N GLY A 84 -11.37 -14.22 8.63
CA GLY A 84 -11.87 -15.35 9.46
C GLY A 84 -12.34 -14.95 10.86
N ASN A 85 -11.99 -13.76 11.34
CA ASN A 85 -12.43 -13.23 12.63
C ASN A 85 -13.12 -11.86 12.50
N ASP A 86 -13.69 -11.57 11.33
CA ASP A 86 -14.33 -10.29 11.02
C ASP A 86 -13.44 -9.08 11.35
N TYR A 87 -12.13 -9.20 11.18
CA TYR A 87 -11.14 -8.16 11.46
C TYR A 87 -11.22 -7.61 12.89
N LEU A 88 -11.80 -8.36 13.81
CA LEU A 88 -12.07 -7.95 15.20
C LEU A 88 -12.76 -6.58 15.28
N ILE A 89 -13.80 -6.37 14.46
CA ILE A 89 -14.52 -5.11 14.37
C ILE A 89 -15.14 -4.75 15.73
N ASP A 90 -14.77 -3.59 16.26
CA ASP A 90 -15.43 -2.99 17.42
C ASP A 90 -16.65 -2.18 16.97
N ARG A 91 -17.84 -2.76 17.12
CA ARG A 91 -19.10 -2.15 16.73
C ARG A 91 -19.46 -0.90 17.55
N LYS A 92 -18.96 -0.78 18.77
CA LYS A 92 -19.16 0.43 19.59
C LYS A 92 -18.27 1.56 19.08
N LEU A 93 -16.99 1.25 18.82
CA LEU A 93 -16.05 2.19 18.24
C LEU A 93 -16.53 2.66 16.85
N GLN A 94 -17.08 1.76 16.04
CA GLN A 94 -17.65 2.07 14.73
C GLN A 94 -18.76 3.13 14.80
N LYS A 95 -19.56 3.11 15.87
CA LYS A 95 -20.66 4.07 16.05
C LYS A 95 -20.22 5.42 16.62
N THR A 96 -19.05 5.51 17.24
CA THR A 96 -18.67 6.68 18.04
C THR A 96 -17.42 7.41 17.55
N HIS A 97 -16.43 6.70 16.97
CA HIS A 97 -15.11 7.29 16.69
C HIS A 97 -14.50 6.89 15.33
N SER A 98 -14.91 5.78 14.75
CA SER A 98 -14.28 5.26 13.54
C SER A 98 -15.33 4.64 12.62
N TYR A 99 -15.32 5.00 11.35
CA TYR A 99 -16.25 4.43 10.36
C TYR A 99 -16.15 2.92 10.21
N THR A 100 -14.96 2.37 10.38
CA THR A 100 -14.70 0.94 10.19
C THR A 100 -14.84 0.12 11.47
N GLY A 101 -14.53 0.71 12.63
CA GLY A 101 -14.38 -0.05 13.88
C GLY A 101 -13.18 -1.00 13.87
N ILE A 102 -12.34 -0.95 12.84
CA ILE A 102 -11.13 -1.76 12.70
C ILE A 102 -9.92 -0.92 13.09
N LYS A 103 -9.09 -1.44 13.98
CA LYS A 103 -7.86 -0.79 14.38
C LYS A 103 -6.76 -1.10 13.36
N GLY A 104 -6.00 -0.07 12.97
CA GLY A 104 -4.89 -0.18 12.03
C GLY A 104 -5.30 0.16 10.59
N VAL A 105 -4.42 0.86 9.88
CA VAL A 105 -4.67 1.26 8.48
C VAL A 105 -4.60 0.05 7.57
N SER A 106 -3.56 -0.76 7.71
CA SER A 106 -3.37 -1.96 6.87
C SER A 106 -4.49 -2.97 7.03
N GLU A 107 -5.03 -3.13 8.25
CA GLU A 107 -6.14 -4.04 8.49
C GLU A 107 -7.47 -3.50 7.92
N GLN A 108 -7.66 -2.18 7.89
CA GLN A 108 -8.79 -1.56 7.21
C GLN A 108 -8.70 -1.76 5.70
N ASP A 109 -7.54 -1.54 5.11
CA ASP A 109 -7.28 -1.76 3.69
C ASP A 109 -7.47 -3.23 3.30
N ALA A 110 -6.95 -4.16 4.12
CA ALA A 110 -7.14 -5.59 3.92
C ALA A 110 -8.62 -5.97 3.94
N ALA A 111 -9.39 -5.43 4.88
CA ALA A 111 -10.83 -5.71 4.97
C ALA A 111 -11.59 -5.26 3.71
N VAL A 112 -11.26 -4.09 3.19
CA VAL A 112 -11.88 -3.57 1.95
C VAL A 112 -11.46 -4.42 0.75
N GLN A 113 -10.19 -4.78 0.64
CA GLN A 113 -9.67 -5.60 -0.47
C GLN A 113 -10.25 -7.02 -0.45
N ASP A 114 -10.24 -7.68 0.70
CA ASP A 114 -10.81 -9.03 0.86
C ASP A 114 -12.31 -9.09 0.60
N SER A 115 -13.03 -7.98 0.82
CA SER A 115 -14.47 -7.90 0.54
C SER A 115 -14.79 -8.02 -0.94
N GLN A 116 -13.82 -7.74 -1.83
CA GLN A 116 -13.98 -7.88 -3.27
C GLN A 116 -13.88 -9.33 -3.77
N GLY A 117 -13.56 -10.27 -2.88
CA GLY A 117 -13.35 -11.67 -3.21
C GLY A 117 -11.91 -11.99 -3.61
N PRO A 118 -11.58 -13.28 -3.84
CA PRO A 118 -10.21 -13.73 -4.14
C PRO A 118 -9.62 -13.07 -5.39
N ILE A 119 -10.47 -12.83 -6.39
CA ILE A 119 -10.14 -12.09 -7.61
C ILE A 119 -11.26 -11.08 -7.84
N ALA A 120 -10.93 -9.80 -7.81
CA ALA A 120 -11.91 -8.75 -8.02
C ALA A 120 -12.48 -8.80 -9.45
N ASP A 121 -13.81 -8.80 -9.56
CA ASP A 121 -14.50 -8.75 -10.85
C ASP A 121 -14.43 -7.34 -11.45
N ARG A 122 -13.47 -7.14 -12.35
CA ARG A 122 -13.21 -5.86 -13.00
C ARG A 122 -14.30 -5.44 -13.98
N THR A 123 -15.20 -6.34 -14.37
CA THR A 123 -16.34 -5.99 -15.26
C THR A 123 -17.38 -5.15 -14.53
N ARG A 124 -17.38 -5.15 -13.21
CA ARG A 124 -18.27 -4.38 -12.34
C ARG A 124 -17.65 -3.07 -11.85
N GLU A 125 -16.45 -2.76 -12.30
CA GLU A 125 -15.70 -1.58 -11.85
C GLU A 125 -16.13 -0.35 -12.65
N HIS A 126 -16.34 0.76 -11.95
CA HIS A 126 -16.72 2.06 -12.55
C HIS A 126 -15.65 3.09 -12.20
N LEU A 127 -14.62 3.19 -13.04
CA LEU A 127 -13.52 4.13 -12.84
C LEU A 127 -13.94 5.54 -13.29
N GLY A 128 -13.64 6.51 -12.43
CA GLY A 128 -13.88 7.93 -12.68
C GLY A 128 -12.60 8.71 -13.06
N PRO A 129 -12.72 10.02 -13.28
CA PRO A 129 -11.57 10.87 -13.60
C PRO A 129 -10.46 10.87 -12.51
N THR A 130 -10.83 10.64 -11.27
CA THR A 130 -9.87 10.53 -10.13
C THR A 130 -9.04 9.26 -10.16
N ASP A 131 -9.44 8.25 -10.95
CA ASP A 131 -8.79 6.94 -11.06
C ASP A 131 -7.80 6.86 -12.24
N LEU A 132 -7.51 7.97 -12.91
CA LEU A 132 -6.59 8.02 -14.06
C LEU A 132 -5.21 7.43 -13.72
N GLY A 133 -4.70 7.67 -12.52
CA GLY A 133 -3.44 7.08 -12.04
C GLY A 133 -3.49 5.56 -11.99
N ILE A 134 -4.60 4.99 -11.50
CA ILE A 134 -4.82 3.54 -11.43
C ILE A 134 -4.92 2.93 -12.83
N MET A 135 -5.66 3.58 -13.73
CA MET A 135 -5.77 3.12 -15.13
C MET A 135 -4.40 3.11 -15.82
N HIS A 136 -3.62 4.17 -15.63
CA HIS A 136 -2.27 4.26 -16.19
C HIS A 136 -1.33 3.21 -15.61
N PHE A 137 -1.35 3.02 -14.30
CA PHE A 137 -0.60 1.97 -13.62
C PHE A 137 -0.91 0.58 -14.18
N ARG A 138 -2.19 0.21 -14.28
CA ARG A 138 -2.61 -1.09 -14.82
C ARG A 138 -2.14 -1.29 -16.26
N LYS A 139 -2.24 -0.25 -17.09
CA LYS A 139 -1.74 -0.30 -18.47
C LYS A 139 -0.24 -0.60 -18.50
N LEU A 140 0.56 0.12 -17.73
CA LEU A 140 2.03 -0.09 -17.67
C LEU A 140 2.40 -1.50 -17.22
N VAL A 141 1.74 -2.03 -16.20
CA VAL A 141 2.01 -3.39 -15.71
C VAL A 141 1.64 -4.44 -16.76
N MET A 142 0.51 -4.29 -17.44
CA MET A 142 0.10 -5.20 -18.52
C MET A 142 1.05 -5.14 -19.72
N GLU A 143 1.50 -3.96 -20.11
CA GLU A 143 2.49 -3.80 -21.20
C GLU A 143 3.81 -4.45 -20.84
N ALA A 144 4.30 -4.28 -19.62
CA ALA A 144 5.51 -4.91 -19.13
C ALA A 144 5.40 -6.44 -19.10
N ALA A 145 4.26 -6.97 -18.63
CA ALA A 145 4.02 -8.41 -18.60
C ALA A 145 3.99 -9.02 -20.02
N ARG A 146 3.32 -8.37 -20.98
CA ARG A 146 3.29 -8.80 -22.38
C ARG A 146 4.68 -8.76 -23.02
N ALA A 147 5.44 -7.71 -22.73
CA ALA A 147 6.82 -7.61 -23.24
C ALA A 147 7.69 -8.78 -22.75
N LEU A 148 7.60 -9.11 -21.45
CA LEU A 148 8.30 -10.26 -20.88
C LEU A 148 7.89 -11.59 -21.52
N GLN A 149 6.59 -11.81 -21.75
CA GLN A 149 6.10 -13.01 -22.45
C GLN A 149 6.65 -13.16 -23.88
N GLN A 150 6.98 -12.04 -24.52
CA GLN A 150 7.59 -11.98 -25.84
C GLN A 150 9.13 -12.01 -25.82
N GLY A 151 9.73 -12.21 -24.64
CA GLY A 151 11.18 -12.22 -24.46
C GLY A 151 11.85 -10.85 -24.49
N ALA A 152 11.07 -9.76 -24.47
CA ALA A 152 11.59 -8.42 -24.44
C ALA A 152 11.79 -7.95 -22.99
N ALA A 153 12.87 -7.22 -22.72
CA ALA A 153 13.08 -6.60 -21.43
C ALA A 153 12.06 -5.47 -21.19
N PRO A 154 11.49 -5.34 -19.98
CA PRO A 154 10.61 -4.23 -19.67
C PRO A 154 11.29 -2.89 -19.91
N PRO A 155 10.59 -1.90 -20.53
CA PRO A 155 11.20 -0.64 -20.95
C PRO A 155 11.85 0.15 -19.82
N HIS A 156 11.33 -0.04 -18.59
CA HIS A 156 11.75 0.72 -17.40
C HIS A 156 13.11 0.31 -16.85
N LEU A 157 13.63 -0.88 -17.17
CA LEU A 157 14.93 -1.35 -16.68
C LEU A 157 16.11 -0.49 -17.17
N LYS A 158 15.92 0.25 -18.25
CA LYS A 158 16.97 1.12 -18.83
C LYS A 158 16.99 2.54 -18.26
N HIS A 159 16.08 2.85 -17.32
CA HIS A 159 15.86 4.19 -16.80
C HIS A 159 16.02 4.25 -15.29
N GLN A 160 17.19 3.86 -14.80
CA GLN A 160 17.50 3.82 -13.35
C GLN A 160 17.35 5.20 -12.68
N GLU A 161 17.57 6.26 -13.40
CA GLU A 161 17.38 7.64 -12.92
C GLU A 161 15.95 7.94 -12.45
N ARG A 162 14.97 7.22 -12.97
CA ARG A 162 13.56 7.37 -12.57
C ARG A 162 13.26 6.83 -11.17
N TYR A 163 14.13 5.96 -10.66
CA TYR A 163 14.01 5.44 -9.29
C TYR A 163 14.52 6.43 -8.22
N ALA A 164 15.19 7.50 -8.65
CA ALA A 164 15.64 8.56 -7.74
C ALA A 164 14.54 9.54 -7.34
N VAL A 165 13.36 9.48 -7.99
CA VAL A 165 12.19 10.29 -7.61
C VAL A 165 11.65 9.77 -6.28
N ARG A 166 11.34 10.69 -5.37
CA ARG A 166 10.82 10.34 -4.03
C ARG A 166 9.35 10.71 -3.91
N SER A 167 8.63 9.92 -3.12
CA SER A 167 7.31 10.32 -2.64
C SER A 167 7.45 11.54 -1.73
N GLY A 168 6.44 12.40 -1.72
CA GLY A 168 6.46 13.63 -0.93
C GLY A 168 5.09 14.29 -0.88
N ALA A 169 4.98 15.33 -0.08
CA ALA A 169 3.82 16.20 0.05
C ALA A 169 4.25 17.67 -0.03
#